data_e867e1536391f8e87439198f21086b61
#
_entry.id   e867e1536391f8e87439198f21086b61
#
_cell.length_a   1.000
_cell.length_b   1.000
_cell.length_c   1.000
_cell.angle_alpha   90.00
_cell.angle_beta   90.00
_cell.angle_gamma   90.00
#
_symmetry.space_group_name_H-M   'P 1'
#
loop_
_entity.id
_entity.type
_entity.pdbx_description
1 polymer ?
#
loop_
_entity_poly.entity_id
_entity_poly.type
_entity_poly.pdbx_seq_one_letter_code
_entity_poly.pdbx_strand_id
1 'polypeptide(L)'
;MSRALFVTGTGTDIGKTFVTGLIIKKLAECNQNPGYYKAAMSGNDRRPDGSLIPGDALFVQQTSGIRQSLGEMCPYVYENAYSPHLASRIEGNPVELSVVKKGFLDVTSKYDYVTVEGSGGIICPICFDERRIQLEDVIRELHLPSILIADAGLGTINSVVLTVEYMRSHDLPLKGMIFNHFHLGNVMEEDNIFMCEHMTGLPTLARVKDSDTELNIDADVLASLYEEVNLK
;
A
#
# COMPACT_ATOMS: atom_id res chain seq x y z
N MET A 1 13.70 -15.63 7.52
CA MET A 1 13.50 -15.07 6.15
C MET A 1 12.45 -13.98 6.25
N SER A 2 12.65 -12.86 5.56
CA SER A 2 11.69 -11.77 5.56
C SER A 2 10.42 -12.17 4.80
N ARG A 3 9.28 -11.63 5.22
CA ARG A 3 7.98 -11.80 4.58
C ARG A 3 7.47 -10.45 4.12
N ALA A 4 6.71 -10.41 3.04
CA ALA A 4 6.19 -9.16 2.53
C ALA A 4 4.74 -9.27 2.05
N LEU A 5 4.06 -8.12 2.05
CA LEU A 5 2.68 -7.93 1.63
C LEU A 5 2.57 -6.61 0.88
N PHE A 6 1.84 -6.61 -0.23
CA PHE A 6 1.52 -5.40 -0.97
C PHE A 6 0.15 -4.85 -0.56
N VAL A 7 0.06 -3.55 -0.36
CA VAL A 7 -1.17 -2.82 -0.08
C VAL A 7 -1.55 -1.99 -1.32
N THR A 8 -2.60 -2.41 -2.02
CA THR A 8 -3.19 -1.64 -3.11
C THR A 8 -4.50 -1.00 -2.67
N GLY A 9 -5.13 -0.23 -3.55
CA GLY A 9 -6.41 0.39 -3.26
C GLY A 9 -7.28 0.58 -4.47
N THR A 10 -8.56 0.86 -4.25
CA THR A 10 -9.53 1.17 -5.32
C THR A 10 -9.29 2.53 -5.98
N GLY A 11 -8.45 3.39 -5.38
CA GLY A 11 -8.17 4.73 -5.90
C GLY A 11 -7.19 5.53 -5.04
N THR A 12 -7.11 6.83 -5.31
CA THR A 12 -6.40 7.80 -4.49
C THR A 12 -7.31 8.26 -3.34
N ASP A 13 -6.74 8.73 -2.24
CA ASP A 13 -7.42 9.33 -1.06
C ASP A 13 -8.41 8.41 -0.31
N ILE A 14 -8.33 7.10 -0.52
CA ILE A 14 -9.11 6.09 0.20
C ILE A 14 -8.49 5.69 1.55
N GLY A 15 -7.41 6.35 1.97
CA GLY A 15 -6.72 6.11 3.23
C GLY A 15 -5.72 4.95 3.24
N LYS A 16 -5.11 4.57 2.10
CA LYS A 16 -4.07 3.52 2.07
C LYS A 16 -2.99 3.74 3.11
N THR A 17 -2.39 4.93 3.12
CA THR A 17 -1.29 5.28 4.03
C THR A 17 -1.71 5.22 5.50
N PHE A 18 -2.94 5.64 5.81
CA PHE A 18 -3.51 5.53 7.15
C PHE A 18 -3.63 4.07 7.59
N VAL A 19 -4.30 3.25 6.78
CA VAL A 19 -4.48 1.81 7.08
C VAL A 19 -3.13 1.08 7.12
N THR A 20 -2.20 1.41 6.23
CA THR A 20 -0.83 0.86 6.24
C THR A 20 -0.10 1.19 7.54
N GLY A 21 -0.24 2.42 8.04
CA GLY A 21 0.30 2.82 9.35
C GLY A 21 -0.25 1.97 10.49
N LEU A 22 -1.56 1.69 10.49
CA LEU A 22 -2.21 0.83 11.50
C LEU A 22 -1.76 -0.64 11.37
N ILE A 23 -1.60 -1.16 10.16
CA ILE A 23 -1.07 -2.52 9.91
C ILE A 23 0.32 -2.66 10.52
N ILE A 24 1.22 -1.74 10.21
CA ILE A 24 2.60 -1.76 10.69
C ILE A 24 2.66 -1.57 12.21
N LYS A 25 1.81 -0.69 12.77
CA LYS A 25 1.67 -0.54 14.21
C LYS A 25 1.27 -1.85 14.88
N LYS A 26 0.24 -2.53 14.36
CA LYS A 26 -0.22 -3.82 14.88
C LYS A 26 0.88 -4.87 14.89
N LEU A 27 1.68 -4.97 13.82
CA LEU A 27 2.83 -5.88 13.77
C LEU A 27 3.89 -5.53 14.83
N ALA A 28 4.21 -4.23 14.99
CA ALA A 28 5.18 -3.78 15.98
C ALA A 28 4.74 -4.11 17.43
N GLU A 29 3.47 -3.89 17.75
CA GLU A 29 2.86 -4.23 19.05
C GLU A 29 2.87 -5.74 19.33
N CYS A 30 2.87 -6.57 18.31
CA CYS A 30 3.02 -8.03 18.41
C CYS A 30 4.47 -8.50 18.42
N ASN A 31 5.44 -7.60 18.70
CA ASN A 31 6.88 -7.86 18.72
C ASN A 31 7.43 -8.43 17.40
N GLN A 32 6.75 -8.19 16.30
CA GLN A 32 7.31 -8.39 14.98
C GLN A 32 8.26 -7.22 14.68
N ASN A 33 9.20 -7.42 13.77
CA ASN A 33 10.12 -6.38 13.31
C ASN A 33 9.64 -5.85 11.94
N PRO A 34 8.63 -4.94 11.90
CA PRO A 34 8.03 -4.49 10.66
C PRO A 34 8.84 -3.38 10.00
N GLY A 35 8.82 -3.38 8.66
CA GLY A 35 9.31 -2.31 7.82
C GLY A 35 8.25 -1.85 6.81
N TYR A 36 8.42 -0.64 6.30
CA TYR A 36 7.60 -0.02 5.28
C TYR A 36 8.42 0.22 4.01
N TYR A 37 7.78 0.06 2.86
CA TYR A 37 8.37 0.39 1.58
C TYR A 37 7.32 0.93 0.60
N LYS A 38 7.72 1.90 -0.23
CA LYS A 38 6.90 2.44 -1.33
C LYS A 38 7.79 2.76 -2.51
N ALA A 39 7.42 2.30 -3.71
CA ALA A 39 8.26 2.46 -4.90
C ALA A 39 8.47 3.93 -5.29
N ALA A 40 7.42 4.75 -5.21
CA ALA A 40 7.46 6.18 -5.54
C ALA A 40 6.40 6.95 -4.73
N MET A 41 6.76 8.16 -4.29
CA MET A 41 5.87 9.12 -3.62
C MET A 41 5.90 10.46 -4.34
N SER A 42 4.74 11.08 -4.52
CA SER A 42 4.58 12.41 -5.12
C SER A 42 3.80 13.34 -4.19
N GLY A 43 3.95 14.66 -4.37
CA GLY A 43 3.30 15.66 -3.51
C GLY A 43 4.00 15.83 -2.17
N ASN A 44 5.32 15.89 -2.18
CA ASN A 44 6.11 15.95 -0.96
C ASN A 44 6.66 17.36 -0.70
N ASP A 45 6.62 17.78 0.55
CA ASP A 45 7.15 19.08 0.99
C ASP A 45 8.68 19.11 0.93
N ARG A 46 9.23 20.30 0.66
CA ARG A 46 10.68 20.55 0.64
C ARG A 46 11.15 21.16 1.96
N ARG A 47 12.24 20.63 2.49
CA ARG A 47 12.94 21.22 3.65
C ARG A 47 13.74 22.46 3.25
N PRO A 48 14.12 23.31 4.23
CA PRO A 48 14.99 24.46 3.97
C PRO A 48 16.34 24.12 3.34
N ASP A 49 16.85 22.90 3.56
CA ASP A 49 18.11 22.41 2.96
C ASP A 49 17.93 21.88 1.53
N GLY A 50 16.72 21.96 0.99
CA GLY A 50 16.38 21.51 -0.35
C GLY A 50 16.00 20.02 -0.47
N SER A 51 16.13 19.21 0.57
CA SER A 51 15.69 17.80 0.56
C SER A 51 14.18 17.70 0.65
N LEU A 52 13.59 16.63 0.05
CA LEU A 52 12.17 16.33 0.16
C LEU A 52 11.87 15.49 1.43
N ILE A 53 10.70 15.72 1.99
CA ILE A 53 10.16 14.92 3.09
C ILE A 53 9.22 13.88 2.48
N PRO A 54 9.52 12.57 2.52
CA PRO A 54 8.60 11.56 2.01
C PRO A 54 7.37 11.47 2.92
N GLY A 55 6.30 12.16 2.55
CA GLY A 55 5.13 12.43 3.40
C GLY A 55 4.44 11.17 3.89
N ASP A 56 4.15 10.22 2.98
CA ASP A 56 3.51 8.94 3.36
C ASP A 56 4.41 8.14 4.33
N ALA A 57 5.72 8.09 4.06
CA ALA A 57 6.67 7.40 4.93
C ALA A 57 6.75 8.04 6.33
N LEU A 58 6.77 9.36 6.39
CA LEU A 58 6.74 10.10 7.65
C LEU A 58 5.44 9.82 8.42
N PHE A 59 4.30 9.83 7.74
CA PHE A 59 3.00 9.53 8.35
C PHE A 59 2.98 8.11 8.93
N VAL A 60 3.42 7.11 8.15
CA VAL A 60 3.51 5.72 8.60
C VAL A 60 4.45 5.57 9.79
N GLN A 61 5.63 6.21 9.74
CA GLN A 61 6.59 6.21 10.85
C GLN A 61 5.98 6.77 12.15
N GLN A 62 5.27 7.91 12.05
CA GLN A 62 4.63 8.56 13.20
C GLN A 62 3.47 7.74 13.75
N THR A 63 2.63 7.18 12.88
CA THR A 63 1.46 6.39 13.28
C THR A 63 1.85 5.05 13.90
N SER A 64 2.86 4.39 13.34
CA SER A 64 3.27 3.05 13.77
C SER A 64 4.33 3.05 14.87
N GLY A 65 5.09 4.14 15.02
CA GLY A 65 6.19 4.24 15.97
C GLY A 65 7.46 3.46 15.58
N ILE A 66 7.55 2.95 14.35
CA ILE A 66 8.76 2.24 13.90
C ILE A 66 9.95 3.19 13.75
N ARG A 67 11.17 2.64 13.87
CA ARG A 67 12.41 3.42 13.81
C ARG A 67 13.11 3.35 12.46
N GLN A 68 12.45 2.86 11.43
CA GLN A 68 13.00 2.81 10.08
C GLN A 68 13.32 4.23 9.57
N SER A 69 14.48 4.40 8.93
CA SER A 69 14.87 5.68 8.33
C SER A 69 13.99 6.02 7.12
N LEU A 70 13.53 7.27 7.02
CA LEU A 70 12.69 7.72 5.90
C LEU A 70 13.36 7.51 4.53
N GLY A 71 14.68 7.65 4.45
CA GLY A 71 15.44 7.43 3.22
C GLY A 71 15.48 5.97 2.75
N GLU A 72 15.18 5.00 3.63
CA GLU A 72 15.07 3.60 3.27
C GLU A 72 13.68 3.22 2.76
N MET A 73 12.67 4.03 3.07
CA MET A 73 11.26 3.70 2.83
C MET A 73 10.82 3.94 1.39
N CYS A 74 11.51 4.83 0.65
CA CYS A 74 11.11 5.18 -0.71
C CYS A 74 12.31 5.67 -1.54
N PRO A 75 12.63 5.02 -2.68
CA PRO A 75 13.74 5.46 -3.53
C PRO A 75 13.40 6.67 -4.41
N TYR A 76 12.12 6.91 -4.72
CA TYR A 76 11.68 7.98 -5.61
C TYR A 76 10.67 8.90 -4.91
N VAL A 77 11.15 10.09 -4.51
CA VAL A 77 10.35 11.11 -3.82
C VAL A 77 10.26 12.33 -4.72
N TYR A 78 9.04 12.74 -5.09
CA TYR A 78 8.76 13.87 -5.99
C TYR A 78 8.02 14.99 -5.26
N GLU A 79 8.34 16.23 -5.57
CA GLU A 79 7.69 17.43 -5.02
C GLU A 79 6.30 17.64 -5.62
N ASN A 80 6.17 17.44 -6.93
CA ASN A 80 4.91 17.70 -7.63
C ASN A 80 3.83 16.68 -7.24
N ALA A 81 2.65 17.18 -6.84
CA ALA A 81 1.49 16.38 -6.45
C ALA A 81 0.72 15.84 -7.67
N TYR A 82 1.40 15.06 -8.49
CA TYR A 82 0.85 14.39 -9.68
C TYR A 82 0.97 12.88 -9.54
N SER A 83 0.38 12.13 -10.49
CA SER A 83 0.68 10.70 -10.58
C SER A 83 2.18 10.47 -10.80
N PRO A 84 2.76 9.37 -10.27
CA PRO A 84 4.22 9.17 -10.27
C PRO A 84 4.87 9.33 -11.65
N HIS A 85 4.26 8.82 -12.72
CA HIS A 85 4.79 8.94 -14.08
C HIS A 85 4.90 10.38 -14.56
N LEU A 86 3.97 11.26 -14.17
CA LEU A 86 4.00 12.67 -14.57
C LEU A 86 5.01 13.45 -13.72
N ALA A 87 5.00 13.23 -12.41
CA ALA A 87 5.95 13.85 -11.49
C ALA A 87 7.41 13.48 -11.88
N SER A 88 7.68 12.20 -12.11
CA SER A 88 9.01 11.72 -12.50
C SER A 88 9.51 12.30 -13.81
N ARG A 89 8.61 12.49 -14.78
CA ARG A 89 8.94 13.09 -16.08
C ARG A 89 9.25 14.58 -15.94
N ILE A 90 8.46 15.34 -15.17
CA ILE A 90 8.65 16.77 -14.94
C ILE A 90 9.94 17.01 -14.16
N GLU A 91 10.24 16.19 -13.17
CA GLU A 91 11.42 16.33 -12.31
C GLU A 91 12.67 15.64 -12.90
N GLY A 92 12.56 15.00 -14.05
CA GLY A 92 13.69 14.38 -14.76
C GLY A 92 14.32 13.19 -14.03
N ASN A 93 13.55 12.51 -13.16
CA ASN A 93 14.02 11.37 -12.36
C ASN A 93 13.08 10.16 -12.56
N PRO A 94 13.16 9.47 -13.71
CA PRO A 94 12.25 8.38 -14.05
C PRO A 94 12.48 7.16 -13.18
N VAL A 95 11.38 6.49 -12.81
CA VAL A 95 11.42 5.27 -11.98
C VAL A 95 12.02 4.10 -12.77
N GLU A 96 12.91 3.36 -12.12
CA GLU A 96 13.53 2.11 -12.62
C GLU A 96 13.17 0.95 -11.69
N LEU A 97 12.62 -0.13 -12.25
CA LEU A 97 12.26 -1.33 -11.46
C LEU A 97 13.47 -1.94 -10.75
N SER A 98 14.64 -1.89 -11.36
CA SER A 98 15.90 -2.36 -10.74
C SER A 98 16.26 -1.62 -9.45
N VAL A 99 16.03 -0.30 -9.41
CA VAL A 99 16.24 0.52 -8.22
C VAL A 99 15.17 0.23 -7.17
N VAL A 100 13.90 0.07 -7.59
CA VAL A 100 12.80 -0.32 -6.71
C VAL A 100 13.08 -1.69 -6.08
N LYS A 101 13.46 -2.69 -6.89
CA LYS A 101 13.81 -4.04 -6.41
C LYS A 101 14.98 -4.00 -5.43
N LYS A 102 16.04 -3.28 -5.76
CA LYS A 102 17.22 -3.15 -4.88
C LYS A 102 16.83 -2.53 -3.53
N GLY A 103 16.10 -1.41 -3.53
CA GLY A 103 15.65 -0.78 -2.29
C GLY A 103 14.75 -1.69 -1.45
N PHE A 104 13.85 -2.44 -2.09
CA PHE A 104 13.04 -3.45 -1.40
C PHE A 104 13.89 -4.55 -0.76
N LEU A 105 14.90 -5.09 -1.47
CA LEU A 105 15.82 -6.10 -0.93
C LEU A 105 16.65 -5.56 0.24
N ASP A 106 17.09 -4.30 0.17
CA ASP A 106 17.79 -3.64 1.28
C ASP A 106 16.91 -3.55 2.53
N VAL A 107 15.60 -3.26 2.38
CA VAL A 107 14.62 -3.24 3.48
C VAL A 107 14.37 -4.65 4.00
N THR A 108 14.12 -5.65 3.14
CA THR A 108 13.87 -7.02 3.56
C THR A 108 15.07 -7.69 4.23
N SER A 109 16.28 -7.17 4.04
CA SER A 109 17.47 -7.63 4.77
C SER A 109 17.50 -7.22 6.25
N LYS A 110 16.69 -6.23 6.64
CA LYS A 110 16.68 -5.61 7.97
C LYS A 110 15.40 -5.87 8.77
N TYR A 111 14.29 -6.09 8.07
CA TYR A 111 12.96 -6.22 8.66
C TYR A 111 12.34 -7.58 8.33
N ASP A 112 11.62 -8.16 9.29
CA ASP A 112 11.06 -9.51 9.16
C ASP A 112 9.71 -9.49 8.41
N TYR A 113 8.94 -8.39 8.55
CA TYR A 113 7.66 -8.18 7.88
C TYR A 113 7.68 -6.84 7.13
N VAL A 114 7.67 -6.86 5.80
CA VAL A 114 7.73 -5.63 4.99
C VAL A 114 6.38 -5.38 4.32
N THR A 115 5.76 -4.26 4.67
CA THR A 115 4.54 -3.78 4.00
C THR A 115 4.93 -2.84 2.87
N VAL A 116 4.57 -3.19 1.64
CA VAL A 116 4.80 -2.38 0.44
C VAL A 116 3.53 -1.67 0.06
N GLU A 117 3.52 -0.35 0.08
CA GLU A 117 2.35 0.46 -0.30
C GLU A 117 2.40 0.90 -1.75
N GLY A 118 1.29 0.70 -2.46
CA GLY A 118 1.10 1.17 -3.83
C GLY A 118 0.70 2.65 -3.92
N SER A 119 0.89 3.25 -5.09
CA SER A 119 0.48 4.62 -5.41
C SER A 119 -0.84 4.60 -6.19
N GLY A 120 -1.83 5.39 -5.79
CA GLY A 120 -3.14 5.44 -6.47
C GLY A 120 -3.93 4.12 -6.38
N GLY A 121 -4.64 3.77 -7.46
CA GLY A 121 -5.29 2.46 -7.63
C GLY A 121 -4.40 1.49 -8.37
N ILE A 122 -4.88 0.25 -8.58
CA ILE A 122 -4.08 -0.81 -9.23
C ILE A 122 -3.62 -0.44 -10.65
N ILE A 123 -4.43 0.29 -11.39
CA ILE A 123 -4.07 0.81 -12.71
C ILE A 123 -3.45 2.21 -12.51
N CYS A 124 -2.21 2.24 -12.06
CA CYS A 124 -1.47 3.48 -11.84
C CYS A 124 -0.15 3.44 -12.62
N PRO A 125 0.07 4.33 -13.61
CA PRO A 125 1.35 4.41 -14.28
C PRO A 125 2.41 5.00 -13.33
N ILE A 126 3.48 4.25 -13.13
CA ILE A 126 4.62 4.64 -12.29
C ILE A 126 5.69 5.36 -13.12
N CYS A 127 5.93 4.89 -14.34
CA CYS A 127 6.77 5.53 -15.34
C CYS A 127 6.11 5.43 -16.72
N PHE A 128 6.18 6.49 -17.52
CA PHE A 128 5.66 6.53 -18.88
C PHE A 128 6.52 7.44 -19.75
N ASP A 129 7.68 6.93 -20.10
CA ASP A 129 8.65 7.52 -21.05
C ASP A 129 9.00 6.47 -22.13
N GLU A 130 10.27 6.21 -22.38
CA GLU A 130 10.71 5.07 -23.22
C GLU A 130 10.38 3.73 -22.53
N ARG A 131 10.25 3.73 -21.22
CA ARG A 131 9.79 2.62 -20.39
C ARG A 131 8.33 2.81 -20.00
N ARG A 132 7.60 1.71 -19.87
CA ARG A 132 6.21 1.68 -19.41
C ARG A 132 6.13 0.78 -18.20
N ILE A 133 6.06 1.40 -17.02
CA ILE A 133 5.96 0.70 -15.74
C ILE A 133 4.63 1.06 -15.10
N GLN A 134 3.80 0.06 -14.86
CA GLN A 134 2.55 0.15 -14.11
C GLN A 134 2.77 -0.29 -12.66
N LEU A 135 1.84 0.00 -11.77
CA LEU A 135 1.90 -0.47 -10.40
C LEU A 135 1.93 -2.00 -10.30
N GLU A 136 1.19 -2.68 -11.17
CA GLU A 136 1.18 -4.14 -11.24
C GLU A 136 2.55 -4.74 -11.59
N ASP A 137 3.39 -4.03 -12.37
CA ASP A 137 4.74 -4.50 -12.68
C ASP A 137 5.62 -4.51 -11.43
N VAL A 138 5.38 -3.58 -10.49
CA VAL A 138 6.05 -3.60 -9.18
C VAL A 138 5.61 -4.83 -8.36
N ILE A 139 4.31 -5.15 -8.34
CA ILE A 139 3.79 -6.34 -7.64
C ILE A 139 4.41 -7.62 -8.23
N ARG A 140 4.47 -7.72 -9.57
CA ARG A 140 5.07 -8.87 -10.27
C ARG A 140 6.56 -8.98 -10.03
N GLU A 141 7.32 -7.87 -10.16
CA GLU A 141 8.77 -7.86 -9.97
C GLU A 141 9.16 -8.27 -8.56
N LEU A 142 8.34 -7.89 -7.55
CA LEU A 142 8.57 -8.20 -6.16
C LEU A 142 7.90 -9.51 -5.70
N HIS A 143 7.13 -10.18 -6.57
CA HIS A 143 6.41 -11.42 -6.30
C HIS A 143 5.54 -11.38 -5.03
N LEU A 144 4.75 -10.32 -4.85
CA LEU A 144 4.05 -10.07 -3.61
C LEU A 144 2.57 -10.46 -3.65
N PRO A 145 2.04 -11.10 -2.59
CA PRO A 145 0.60 -11.15 -2.35
C PRO A 145 0.10 -9.75 -1.99
N SER A 146 -1.17 -9.48 -2.27
CA SER A 146 -1.76 -8.16 -2.05
C SER A 146 -2.98 -8.20 -1.14
N ILE A 147 -3.28 -7.08 -0.50
CA ILE A 147 -4.59 -6.75 0.07
C ILE A 147 -5.13 -5.48 -0.57
N LEU A 148 -6.45 -5.36 -0.61
CA LEU A 148 -7.15 -4.21 -1.19
C LEU A 148 -7.72 -3.31 -0.10
N ILE A 149 -7.34 -2.03 -0.12
CA ILE A 149 -8.00 -1.00 0.68
C ILE A 149 -9.10 -0.36 -0.16
N ALA A 150 -10.29 -0.23 0.40
CA ALA A 150 -11.43 0.42 -0.20
C ALA A 150 -12.14 1.35 0.78
N ASP A 151 -12.83 2.35 0.27
CA ASP A 151 -13.76 3.15 1.06
C ASP A 151 -15.03 2.34 1.34
N ALA A 152 -15.68 2.52 2.50
CA ALA A 152 -16.93 1.83 2.82
C ALA A 152 -18.17 2.51 2.19
N GLY A 153 -18.01 3.75 1.72
CA GLY A 153 -19.10 4.61 1.27
C GLY A 153 -19.69 4.25 -0.11
N LEU A 154 -20.54 5.15 -0.58
CA LEU A 154 -21.27 4.99 -1.85
C LEU A 154 -20.31 4.88 -3.06
N GLY A 155 -20.58 3.89 -3.93
CA GLY A 155 -19.79 3.63 -5.14
C GLY A 155 -18.69 2.59 -4.94
N THR A 156 -18.46 2.13 -3.71
CA THR A 156 -17.38 1.17 -3.40
C THR A 156 -17.60 -0.19 -4.06
N ILE A 157 -18.84 -0.67 -4.16
CA ILE A 157 -19.16 -1.96 -4.81
C ILE A 157 -18.55 -2.00 -6.22
N ASN A 158 -18.84 -0.98 -7.03
CA ASN A 158 -18.29 -0.89 -8.38
C ASN A 158 -16.75 -0.86 -8.39
N SER A 159 -16.16 -0.01 -7.56
CA SER A 159 -14.70 0.18 -7.51
C SER A 159 -13.96 -1.09 -7.05
N VAL A 160 -14.51 -1.77 -6.04
CA VAL A 160 -13.96 -3.01 -5.50
C VAL A 160 -14.07 -4.13 -6.53
N VAL A 161 -15.26 -4.37 -7.08
CA VAL A 161 -15.47 -5.47 -8.03
C VAL A 161 -14.60 -5.29 -9.27
N LEU A 162 -14.55 -4.10 -9.86
CA LEU A 162 -13.69 -3.82 -11.01
C LEU A 162 -12.20 -4.02 -10.69
N THR A 163 -11.74 -3.58 -9.52
CA THR A 163 -10.35 -3.77 -9.10
C THR A 163 -10.01 -5.25 -8.91
N VAL A 164 -10.89 -6.00 -8.25
CA VAL A 164 -10.71 -7.44 -8.02
C VAL A 164 -10.69 -8.21 -9.33
N GLU A 165 -11.63 -7.94 -10.24
CA GLU A 165 -11.69 -8.60 -11.55
C GLU A 165 -10.47 -8.25 -12.41
N TYR A 166 -10.01 -6.99 -12.37
CA TYR A 166 -8.76 -6.62 -13.02
C TYR A 166 -7.58 -7.43 -12.46
N MET A 167 -7.41 -7.46 -11.13
CA MET A 167 -6.31 -8.18 -10.49
C MET A 167 -6.35 -9.68 -10.80
N ARG A 168 -7.53 -10.30 -10.80
CA ARG A 168 -7.70 -11.72 -11.17
C ARG A 168 -7.34 -11.99 -12.62
N SER A 169 -7.80 -11.16 -13.55
CA SER A 169 -7.52 -11.32 -14.99
C SER A 169 -6.03 -11.10 -15.33
N HIS A 170 -5.26 -10.51 -14.41
CA HIS A 170 -3.83 -10.25 -14.55
C HIS A 170 -2.96 -11.12 -13.63
N ASP A 171 -3.53 -12.18 -13.02
CA ASP A 171 -2.84 -13.12 -12.13
C ASP A 171 -2.11 -12.41 -10.96
N LEU A 172 -2.73 -11.36 -10.39
CA LEU A 172 -2.22 -10.64 -9.22
C LEU A 172 -2.88 -11.21 -7.96
N PRO A 173 -2.12 -11.86 -7.05
CA PRO A 173 -2.69 -12.54 -5.89
C PRO A 173 -3.28 -11.54 -4.90
N LEU A 174 -4.56 -11.73 -4.53
CA LEU A 174 -5.30 -10.89 -3.61
C LEU A 174 -5.87 -11.73 -2.46
N LYS A 175 -5.50 -11.38 -1.22
CA LYS A 175 -5.82 -12.16 -0.01
C LYS A 175 -7.12 -11.73 0.68
N GLY A 176 -7.55 -10.48 0.51
CA GLY A 176 -8.74 -9.92 1.13
C GLY A 176 -8.80 -8.40 1.06
N MET A 177 -9.79 -7.83 1.73
CA MET A 177 -10.13 -6.41 1.68
C MET A 177 -10.13 -5.79 3.06
N ILE A 178 -9.74 -4.51 3.18
CA ILE A 178 -9.96 -3.68 4.36
C ILE A 178 -10.79 -2.48 3.92
N PHE A 179 -11.89 -2.21 4.62
CA PHE A 179 -12.75 -1.07 4.36
C PHE A 179 -12.45 0.06 5.35
N ASN A 180 -12.05 1.19 4.80
CA ASN A 180 -11.79 2.43 5.54
C ASN A 180 -13.01 3.36 5.53
N HIS A 181 -13.02 4.39 6.40
CA HIS A 181 -14.14 5.32 6.61
C HIS A 181 -15.46 4.61 6.95
N PHE A 182 -15.37 3.52 7.70
CA PHE A 182 -16.52 2.72 8.11
C PHE A 182 -17.19 3.28 9.37
N HIS A 183 -18.52 3.40 9.35
CA HIS A 183 -19.32 3.85 10.49
C HIS A 183 -20.30 2.74 10.91
N LEU A 184 -20.07 2.20 12.12
CA LEU A 184 -20.92 1.13 12.67
C LEU A 184 -22.39 1.58 12.75
N GLY A 185 -23.30 0.74 12.25
CA GLY A 185 -24.73 1.04 12.20
C GLY A 185 -25.15 1.85 10.97
N ASN A 186 -24.23 2.18 10.07
CA ASN A 186 -24.55 2.75 8.77
C ASN A 186 -24.98 1.62 7.82
N VAL A 187 -26.29 1.50 7.58
CA VAL A 187 -26.88 0.42 6.79
C VAL A 187 -26.29 0.33 5.39
N MET A 188 -26.01 1.48 4.74
CA MET A 188 -25.43 1.50 3.38
C MET A 188 -24.02 0.92 3.38
N GLU A 189 -23.17 1.30 4.35
CA GLU A 189 -21.79 0.84 4.41
C GLU A 189 -21.70 -0.65 4.77
N GLU A 190 -22.57 -1.11 5.66
CA GLU A 190 -22.70 -2.53 6.01
C GLU A 190 -23.13 -3.37 4.82
N ASP A 191 -24.13 -2.92 4.06
CA ASP A 191 -24.59 -3.58 2.84
C ASP A 191 -23.53 -3.54 1.73
N ASN A 192 -22.84 -2.43 1.54
CA ASN A 192 -21.76 -2.31 0.58
C ASN A 192 -20.66 -3.37 0.83
N ILE A 193 -20.24 -3.52 2.09
CA ILE A 193 -19.23 -4.52 2.48
C ILE A 193 -19.74 -5.93 2.18
N PHE A 194 -20.97 -6.24 2.60
CA PHE A 194 -21.61 -7.52 2.32
C PHE A 194 -21.66 -7.82 0.82
N MET A 195 -22.07 -6.85 0.00
CA MET A 195 -22.12 -7.01 -1.45
C MET A 195 -20.73 -7.19 -2.07
N CYS A 196 -19.71 -6.47 -1.58
CA CYS A 196 -18.33 -6.66 -2.04
C CYS A 196 -17.83 -8.08 -1.73
N GLU A 197 -18.05 -8.59 -0.53
CA GLU A 197 -17.71 -9.97 -0.17
C GLU A 197 -18.45 -10.99 -1.05
N HIS A 198 -19.76 -10.82 -1.22
CA HIS A 198 -20.60 -11.71 -2.01
C HIS A 198 -20.18 -11.78 -3.48
N MET A 199 -19.92 -10.63 -4.09
CA MET A 199 -19.60 -10.53 -5.52
C MET A 199 -18.15 -10.95 -5.81
N THR A 200 -17.22 -10.70 -4.88
CA THR A 200 -15.81 -11.01 -5.09
C THR A 200 -15.38 -12.36 -4.50
N GLY A 201 -16.11 -12.88 -3.51
CA GLY A 201 -15.69 -14.05 -2.75
C GLY A 201 -14.45 -13.83 -1.87
N LEU A 202 -14.01 -12.59 -1.70
CA LEU A 202 -12.87 -12.24 -0.86
C LEU A 202 -13.33 -11.84 0.55
N PRO A 203 -12.60 -12.21 1.61
CA PRO A 203 -12.97 -11.83 2.97
C PRO A 203 -12.68 -10.36 3.26
N THR A 204 -13.52 -9.75 4.11
CA THR A 204 -13.20 -8.51 4.81
C THR A 204 -12.28 -8.83 5.99
N LEU A 205 -11.04 -8.35 5.91
CA LEU A 205 -10.01 -8.56 6.93
C LEU A 205 -10.18 -7.63 8.14
N ALA A 206 -10.58 -6.39 7.88
CA ALA A 206 -10.88 -5.38 8.90
C ALA A 206 -11.79 -4.28 8.36
N ARG A 207 -12.44 -3.56 9.30
CA ARG A 207 -13.18 -2.33 9.07
C ARG A 207 -12.55 -1.24 9.91
N VAL A 208 -12.21 -0.11 9.29
CA VAL A 208 -11.44 0.96 9.91
C VAL A 208 -12.26 2.25 9.90
N LYS A 209 -12.31 2.93 11.04
CA LYS A 209 -12.97 4.24 11.21
C LYS A 209 -11.93 5.36 11.11
N ASP A 210 -12.36 6.58 10.81
CA ASP A 210 -11.48 7.74 10.72
C ASP A 210 -10.67 8.03 11.99
N SER A 211 -11.24 7.65 13.15
CA SER A 211 -10.64 7.88 14.48
C SER A 211 -9.87 6.69 15.03
N ASP A 212 -9.79 5.59 14.31
CA ASP A 212 -9.12 4.39 14.83
C ASP A 212 -7.60 4.64 14.96
N THR A 213 -7.08 4.25 16.11
CA THR A 213 -5.65 4.29 16.40
C THR A 213 -5.02 2.91 16.40
N GLU A 214 -5.82 1.87 16.21
CA GLU A 214 -5.43 0.46 16.19
C GLU A 214 -6.20 -0.28 15.10
N LEU A 215 -5.59 -1.30 14.51
CA LEU A 215 -6.25 -2.17 13.56
C LEU A 215 -6.90 -3.35 14.30
N ASN A 216 -8.21 -3.46 14.17
CA ASN A 216 -8.96 -4.59 14.75
C ASN A 216 -8.88 -5.82 13.84
N ILE A 217 -7.77 -6.53 13.93
CA ILE A 217 -7.50 -7.79 13.25
C ILE A 217 -6.71 -8.69 14.20
N ASP A 218 -6.96 -9.99 14.13
CA ASP A 218 -6.14 -10.97 14.84
C ASP A 218 -4.69 -10.94 14.32
N ALA A 219 -3.71 -11.02 15.23
CA ALA A 219 -2.30 -10.90 14.89
C ALA A 219 -1.81 -12.04 13.99
N ASP A 220 -2.28 -13.28 14.24
CA ASP A 220 -1.88 -14.44 13.46
C ASP A 220 -2.52 -14.41 12.08
N VAL A 221 -3.76 -13.92 11.97
CA VAL A 221 -4.43 -13.66 10.69
C VAL A 221 -3.64 -12.63 9.90
N LEU A 222 -3.28 -11.50 10.51
CA LEU A 222 -2.48 -10.46 9.84
C LEU A 222 -1.13 -11.00 9.37
N ALA A 223 -0.40 -11.71 10.22
CA ALA A 223 0.89 -12.29 9.88
C ALA A 223 0.80 -13.33 8.75
N SER A 224 -0.30 -14.07 8.67
CA SER A 224 -0.53 -15.08 7.62
C SER A 224 -0.76 -14.49 6.22
N LEU A 225 -1.05 -13.19 6.11
CA LEU A 225 -1.20 -12.51 4.82
C LEU A 225 0.14 -12.30 4.12
N TYR A 226 1.24 -12.25 4.88
CA TYR A 226 2.60 -12.02 4.38
C TYR A 226 3.22 -13.32 3.88
N GLU A 227 3.85 -13.28 2.72
CA GLU A 227 4.56 -14.42 2.13
C GLU A 227 6.08 -14.23 2.16
N GLU A 228 6.82 -15.32 2.18
CA GLU A 228 8.29 -15.29 2.17
C GLU A 228 8.83 -14.64 0.90
N VAL A 229 9.79 -13.75 1.07
CA VAL A 229 10.45 -13.07 -0.06
C VAL A 229 11.47 -13.99 -0.70
N ASN A 230 11.19 -14.44 -1.93
CA ASN A 230 12.02 -15.36 -2.72
C ASN A 230 12.47 -14.68 -4.03
N LEU A 231 13.16 -13.55 -3.93
CA LEU A 231 13.77 -12.88 -5.09
C LEU A 231 15.22 -13.38 -5.25
N LYS A 232 15.40 -14.28 -6.22
CA LYS A 232 16.74 -14.74 -6.65
C LYS A 232 17.37 -13.76 -7.62
#